data_c0d2247458954a4421a73a290f60bcce
#
_entry.id   c0d2247458954a4421a73a290f60bcce
#
_cell.length_a   1.000
_cell.length_b   1.000
_cell.length_c   1.000
_cell.angle_alpha   90.00
_cell.angle_beta   90.00
_cell.angle_gamma   90.00
#
_symmetry.space_group_name_H-M   'P 1'
#
loop_
_entity.id
_entity.type
_entity.pdbx_description
1 polymer ?
#
loop_
_entity_poly.entity_id
_entity_poly.type
_entity_poly.pdbx_seq_one_letter_code
_entity_poly.pdbx_strand_id
1 'polypeptide(L)'
;MSTTFDPAASTGQAPAPGRAPAGIDPRGPQLAASLTAVVLVTVLLLPPTAALVLTAVQAALFALGATRGVQRTPLAWLFKTFVRPRLSAPTELEDPAPPRFAQAVGLGFTLVALVAYAAGGIVVAQTAIGFALVAALLNAVFRFCLGCEMYLLFRRAAA
;
A
#
# COMPACT_ATOMS: atom_id res chain seq x y z
N MET A 1 23.46 -60.19 -3.65
CA MET A 1 23.51 -58.75 -3.96
C MET A 1 22.49 -58.06 -3.14
N SER A 2 22.87 -57.58 -1.94
CA SER A 2 22.00 -56.92 -0.99
C SER A 2 22.17 -55.41 -1.16
N THR A 3 21.13 -54.71 -1.64
CA THR A 3 21.09 -53.24 -1.69
C THR A 3 20.54 -52.74 -0.35
N THR A 4 21.40 -52.21 0.45
CA THR A 4 21.12 -51.51 1.70
C THR A 4 20.42 -50.18 1.37
N PHE A 5 19.15 -50.07 1.78
CA PHE A 5 18.41 -48.79 1.72
C PHE A 5 18.83 -47.95 2.93
N ASP A 6 19.46 -46.81 2.68
CA ASP A 6 19.88 -45.89 3.68
C ASP A 6 18.77 -44.85 3.94
N PRO A 7 18.08 -44.81 5.11
CA PRO A 7 16.98 -43.89 5.41
C PRO A 7 17.46 -42.63 6.16
N ALA A 8 18.57 -42.07 5.77
CA ALA A 8 19.10 -40.91 6.48
C ALA A 8 19.42 -39.74 5.54
N ALA A 9 18.43 -39.03 5.05
CA ALA A 9 18.60 -37.62 4.63
C ALA A 9 17.24 -36.94 4.35
N SER A 10 16.40 -36.77 5.35
CA SER A 10 15.40 -35.69 5.35
C SER A 10 15.43 -34.97 6.70
N THR A 11 16.56 -34.34 7.00
CA THR A 11 16.60 -33.31 8.03
C THR A 11 15.84 -32.12 7.48
N GLY A 12 14.52 -32.15 7.62
CA GLY A 12 13.67 -30.97 7.56
C GLY A 12 14.17 -29.99 8.60
N GLN A 13 14.98 -29.05 8.17
CA GLN A 13 15.49 -27.97 9.00
C GLN A 13 14.30 -27.19 9.50
N ALA A 14 13.90 -27.39 10.74
CA ALA A 14 12.89 -26.60 11.41
C ALA A 14 13.31 -25.13 11.34
N PRO A 15 12.42 -24.18 10.99
CA PRO A 15 12.75 -22.77 10.97
C PRO A 15 13.28 -22.35 12.33
N ALA A 16 14.42 -21.67 12.35
CA ALA A 16 15.03 -21.16 13.58
C ALA A 16 14.01 -20.31 14.35
N PRO A 17 13.82 -20.55 15.67
CA PRO A 17 12.88 -19.78 16.48
C PRO A 17 13.40 -18.36 16.63
N GLY A 18 12.69 -17.37 16.07
CA GLY A 18 12.96 -15.97 16.40
C GLY A 18 12.83 -14.92 15.30
N ARG A 19 12.56 -15.25 14.05
CA ARG A 19 12.29 -14.23 13.04
C ARG A 19 10.80 -14.17 12.78
N ALA A 20 10.14 -13.11 13.32
CA ALA A 20 8.76 -12.80 12.92
C ALA A 20 8.69 -12.80 11.39
N PRO A 21 7.64 -13.39 10.79
CA PRO A 21 7.52 -13.43 9.34
C PRO A 21 7.68 -12.03 8.77
N ALA A 22 8.59 -11.88 7.79
CA ALA A 22 8.97 -10.58 7.20
C ALA A 22 7.87 -10.02 6.26
N GLY A 23 6.61 -10.29 6.53
CA GLY A 23 5.45 -9.89 5.73
C GLY A 23 4.49 -8.96 6.46
N ILE A 24 3.57 -8.38 5.71
CA ILE A 24 2.48 -7.55 6.20
C ILE A 24 1.14 -8.25 6.03
N ASP A 25 0.20 -7.95 6.93
CA ASP A 25 -1.20 -8.35 6.78
C ASP A 25 -1.85 -7.55 5.63
N PRO A 26 -2.34 -8.19 4.55
CA PRO A 26 -2.88 -7.51 3.36
C PRO A 26 -4.11 -6.64 3.67
N ARG A 27 -4.81 -6.90 4.77
CA ARG A 27 -5.97 -6.11 5.22
C ARG A 27 -5.57 -4.70 5.67
N GLY A 28 -4.31 -4.50 6.11
CA GLY A 28 -3.79 -3.19 6.49
C GLY A 28 -3.71 -2.22 5.31
N PRO A 29 -3.03 -2.55 4.21
CA PRO A 29 -3.06 -1.78 2.97
C PRO A 29 -4.46 -1.57 2.39
N GLN A 30 -5.37 -2.54 2.50
CA GLN A 30 -6.75 -2.42 2.04
C GLN A 30 -7.53 -1.39 2.86
N LEU A 31 -7.41 -1.39 4.20
CA LEU A 31 -8.01 -0.36 5.05
C LEU A 31 -7.43 1.02 4.72
N ALA A 32 -6.11 1.12 4.55
CA ALA A 32 -5.47 2.37 4.17
C ALA A 32 -6.00 2.90 2.82
N ALA A 33 -6.21 2.02 1.84
CA ALA A 33 -6.80 2.39 0.55
C ALA A 33 -8.25 2.87 0.70
N SER A 34 -9.05 2.24 1.55
CA SER A 34 -10.42 2.65 1.82
C SER A 34 -10.49 4.06 2.44
N LEU A 35 -9.65 4.33 3.45
CA LEU A 35 -9.58 5.65 4.07
C LEU A 35 -9.02 6.70 3.09
N THR A 36 -8.04 6.35 2.29
CA THR A 36 -7.52 7.20 1.21
C THR A 36 -8.61 7.54 0.21
N ALA A 37 -9.41 6.57 -0.23
CA ALA A 37 -10.52 6.83 -1.15
C ALA A 37 -11.53 7.84 -0.57
N VAL A 38 -11.89 7.73 0.71
CA VAL A 38 -12.75 8.71 1.39
C VAL A 38 -12.12 10.11 1.38
N VAL A 39 -10.83 10.21 1.69
CA VAL A 39 -10.12 11.50 1.65
C VAL A 39 -10.11 12.09 0.24
N LEU A 40 -9.80 11.28 -0.78
CA LEU A 40 -9.74 11.78 -2.17
C LEU A 40 -11.12 12.17 -2.72
N VAL A 41 -12.20 11.47 -2.36
CA VAL A 41 -13.57 11.91 -2.66
C VAL A 41 -13.83 13.27 -2.00
N THR A 42 -13.45 13.43 -0.74
CA THR A 42 -13.61 14.70 -0.03
C THR A 42 -12.84 15.83 -0.73
N VAL A 43 -11.60 15.57 -1.18
CA VAL A 43 -10.81 16.55 -1.95
C VAL A 43 -11.55 17.02 -3.20
N LEU A 44 -12.19 16.10 -3.95
CA LEU A 44 -12.92 16.45 -5.17
C LEU A 44 -14.17 17.29 -4.92
N LEU A 45 -14.75 17.22 -3.71
CA LEU A 45 -15.96 17.94 -3.32
C LEU A 45 -15.67 19.30 -2.67
N LEU A 46 -14.43 19.54 -2.23
CA LEU A 46 -14.04 20.77 -1.54
C LEU A 46 -13.69 21.91 -2.51
N PRO A 47 -13.86 23.19 -2.07
CA PRO A 47 -13.33 24.33 -2.80
C PRO A 47 -11.80 24.26 -2.91
N PRO A 48 -11.19 24.86 -3.96
CA PRO A 48 -9.78 24.65 -4.31
C PRO A 48 -8.78 24.86 -3.15
N THR A 49 -8.99 25.86 -2.31
CA THR A 49 -8.09 26.15 -1.16
C THR A 49 -8.12 25.01 -0.14
N ALA A 50 -9.29 24.52 0.23
CA ALA A 50 -9.43 23.42 1.17
C ALA A 50 -8.96 22.09 0.55
N ALA A 51 -9.24 21.88 -0.75
CA ALA A 51 -8.74 20.76 -1.53
C ALA A 51 -7.21 20.69 -1.55
N LEU A 52 -6.54 21.83 -1.74
CA LEU A 52 -5.08 21.94 -1.70
C LEU A 52 -4.53 21.51 -0.34
N VAL A 53 -5.10 22.00 0.76
CA VAL A 53 -4.63 21.65 2.12
C VAL A 53 -4.81 20.14 2.39
N LEU A 54 -5.98 19.60 2.06
CA LEU A 54 -6.25 18.16 2.30
C LEU A 54 -5.38 17.28 1.41
N THR A 55 -5.11 17.71 0.16
CA THR A 55 -4.18 17.02 -0.75
C THR A 55 -2.76 17.04 -0.19
N ALA A 56 -2.32 18.15 0.43
CA ALA A 56 -1.00 18.22 1.07
C ALA A 56 -0.87 17.22 2.25
N VAL A 57 -1.91 17.10 3.06
CA VAL A 57 -1.96 16.09 4.14
C VAL A 57 -1.87 14.67 3.56
N GLN A 58 -2.64 14.38 2.52
CA GLN A 58 -2.63 13.08 1.87
C GLN A 58 -1.25 12.77 1.22
N ALA A 59 -0.63 13.75 0.57
CA ALA A 59 0.72 13.62 0.02
C ALA A 59 1.76 13.31 1.12
N ALA A 60 1.66 13.95 2.29
CA ALA A 60 2.52 13.64 3.42
C ALA A 60 2.34 12.20 3.93
N LEU A 61 1.11 11.69 3.98
CA LEU A 61 0.83 10.30 4.34
C LEU A 61 1.42 9.32 3.32
N PHE A 62 1.30 9.60 2.03
CA PHE A 62 1.92 8.82 0.97
C PHE A 62 3.45 8.85 1.04
N ALA A 63 4.04 10.02 1.31
CA ALA A 63 5.48 10.18 1.48
C ALA A 63 6.01 9.36 2.67
N LEU A 64 5.30 9.33 3.80
CA LEU A 64 5.63 8.47 4.93
C LEU A 64 5.59 6.99 4.56
N GLY A 65 4.55 6.55 3.84
CA GLY A 65 4.41 5.17 3.38
C GLY A 65 5.51 4.77 2.39
N ALA A 66 5.85 5.65 1.45
CA ALA A 66 6.89 5.42 0.46
C ALA A 66 8.30 5.39 1.06
N THR A 67 8.60 6.26 2.03
CA THR A 67 9.95 6.40 2.61
C THR A 67 10.21 5.45 3.78
N ARG A 68 9.29 5.43 4.76
CA ARG A 68 9.43 4.64 6.00
C ARG A 68 8.81 3.25 5.93
N GLY A 69 8.05 2.96 4.86
CA GLY A 69 7.30 1.73 4.67
C GLY A 69 5.88 1.80 5.23
N VAL A 70 4.98 1.05 4.59
CA VAL A 70 3.54 1.05 4.88
C VAL A 70 3.21 0.65 6.34
N GLN A 71 4.08 -0.11 6.99
CA GLN A 71 3.92 -0.58 8.37
C GLN A 71 4.12 0.51 9.43
N ARG A 72 4.78 1.62 9.07
CA ARG A 72 5.16 2.73 9.96
C ARG A 72 4.34 3.99 9.73
N THR A 73 3.19 3.85 9.05
CA THR A 73 2.25 4.95 8.82
C THR A 73 1.24 5.07 9.96
N PRO A 74 0.64 6.25 10.17
CA PRO A 74 -0.47 6.42 11.11
C PRO A 74 -1.63 5.48 10.83
N LEU A 75 -1.92 5.21 9.56
CA LEU A 75 -2.97 4.27 9.13
C LEU A 75 -2.64 2.82 9.53
N ALA A 76 -1.38 2.42 9.44
CA ALA A 76 -0.94 1.10 9.91
C ALA A 76 -1.04 0.99 11.45
N TRP A 77 -0.75 2.06 12.17
CA TRP A 77 -0.96 2.11 13.61
C TRP A 77 -2.45 1.97 13.95
N LEU A 78 -3.32 2.71 13.27
CA LEU A 78 -4.78 2.62 13.43
C LEU A 78 -5.27 1.18 13.18
N PHE A 79 -4.81 0.55 12.10
CA PHE A 79 -5.15 -0.84 11.79
C PHE A 79 -4.70 -1.79 12.91
N LYS A 80 -3.45 -1.69 13.34
CA LYS A 80 -2.89 -2.58 14.37
C LYS A 80 -3.58 -2.45 15.72
N THR A 81 -3.99 -1.23 16.09
CA THR A 81 -4.57 -0.93 17.40
C THR A 81 -6.05 -1.26 17.47
N PHE A 82 -6.81 -0.93 16.44
CA PHE A 82 -8.28 -0.99 16.49
C PHE A 82 -8.91 -2.11 15.66
N VAL A 83 -8.30 -2.47 14.55
CA VAL A 83 -8.89 -3.43 13.61
C VAL A 83 -8.34 -4.83 13.80
N ARG A 84 -7.02 -4.97 13.83
CA ARG A 84 -6.36 -6.26 13.92
C ARG A 84 -6.77 -7.10 15.15
N PRO A 85 -6.97 -6.55 16.36
CA PRO A 85 -7.39 -7.35 17.52
C PRO A 85 -8.76 -8.00 17.37
N ARG A 86 -9.58 -7.48 16.43
CA ARG A 86 -10.94 -7.99 16.15
C ARG A 86 -10.98 -8.98 15.00
N LEU A 87 -9.83 -9.23 14.36
CA LEU A 87 -9.71 -10.13 13.21
C LEU A 87 -8.95 -11.40 13.60
N SER A 88 -9.29 -12.52 12.96
CA SER A 88 -8.50 -13.75 13.01
C SER A 88 -7.08 -13.50 12.47
N ALA A 89 -6.13 -14.35 12.85
CA ALA A 89 -4.79 -14.32 12.30
C ALA A 89 -4.84 -14.35 10.75
N PRO A 90 -3.97 -13.58 10.05
CA PRO A 90 -3.92 -13.62 8.61
C PRO A 90 -3.46 -15.00 8.13
N THR A 91 -4.11 -15.52 7.10
CA THR A 91 -3.75 -16.81 6.49
C THR A 91 -2.46 -16.72 5.69
N GLU A 92 -2.18 -15.53 5.13
CA GLU A 92 -0.98 -15.24 4.33
C GLU A 92 -0.45 -13.86 4.68
N LEU A 93 0.86 -13.71 4.54
CA LEU A 93 1.56 -12.44 4.69
C LEU A 93 2.14 -12.03 3.34
N GLU A 94 2.02 -10.76 3.00
CA GLU A 94 2.50 -10.21 1.74
C GLU A 94 3.84 -9.49 1.90
N ASP A 95 4.63 -9.44 0.81
CA ASP A 95 5.84 -8.62 0.75
C ASP A 95 5.48 -7.12 0.92
N PRO A 96 6.15 -6.37 1.79
CA PRO A 96 5.90 -4.94 1.97
C PRO A 96 6.39 -4.05 0.80
N ALA A 97 7.21 -4.56 -0.12
CA ALA A 97 7.80 -3.74 -1.18
C ALA A 97 6.77 -3.26 -2.23
N PRO A 98 5.87 -4.11 -2.77
CA PRO A 98 4.84 -3.66 -3.71
C PRO A 98 3.90 -2.59 -3.13
N PRO A 99 3.32 -2.72 -1.93
CA PRO A 99 2.51 -1.66 -1.34
C PRO A 99 3.29 -0.37 -1.06
N ARG A 100 4.58 -0.46 -0.74
CA ARG A 100 5.45 0.70 -0.59
C ARG A 100 5.61 1.46 -1.92
N PHE A 101 5.79 0.73 -3.03
CA PHE A 101 5.82 1.34 -4.37
C PHE A 101 4.49 1.98 -4.73
N ALA A 102 3.35 1.35 -4.39
CA ALA A 102 2.03 1.94 -4.59
C ALA A 102 1.86 3.28 -3.85
N GLN A 103 2.44 3.43 -2.64
CA GLN A 103 2.49 4.71 -1.92
C GLN A 103 3.29 5.77 -2.70
N ALA A 104 4.40 5.39 -3.34
CA ALA A 104 5.18 6.31 -4.18
C ALA A 104 4.41 6.77 -5.42
N VAL A 105 3.63 5.89 -6.05
CA VAL A 105 2.74 6.24 -7.17
C VAL A 105 1.64 7.22 -6.71
N GLY A 106 1.00 6.94 -5.56
CA GLY A 106 0.01 7.83 -4.95
C GLY A 106 0.59 9.21 -4.60
N LEU A 107 1.84 9.24 -4.10
CA LEU A 107 2.58 10.48 -3.88
C LEU A 107 2.78 11.26 -5.19
N GLY A 108 3.15 10.59 -6.28
CA GLY A 108 3.31 11.22 -7.59
C GLY A 108 2.04 11.94 -8.05
N PHE A 109 0.89 11.28 -8.00
CA PHE A 109 -0.40 11.90 -8.36
C PHE A 109 -0.78 13.07 -7.45
N THR A 110 -0.57 12.95 -6.14
CA THR A 110 -0.88 14.04 -5.20
C THR A 110 0.08 15.23 -5.35
N LEU A 111 1.35 15.02 -5.68
CA LEU A 111 2.28 16.10 -5.99
C LEU A 111 1.88 16.85 -7.27
N VAL A 112 1.49 16.14 -8.34
CA VAL A 112 0.95 16.75 -9.56
C VAL A 112 -0.29 17.59 -9.22
N ALA A 113 -1.21 17.06 -8.41
CA ALA A 113 -2.40 17.79 -7.99
C ALA A 113 -2.06 19.04 -7.17
N LEU A 114 -1.10 18.97 -6.24
CA LEU A 114 -0.65 20.10 -5.44
C LEU A 114 -0.10 21.24 -6.29
N VAL A 115 0.80 20.92 -7.22
CA VAL A 115 1.38 21.90 -8.15
C VAL A 115 0.27 22.53 -9.01
N ALA A 116 -0.65 21.72 -9.50
CA ALA A 116 -1.76 22.19 -10.32
C ALA A 116 -2.72 23.10 -9.53
N TYR A 117 -3.10 22.74 -8.32
CA TYR A 117 -3.91 23.61 -7.44
C TYR A 117 -3.20 24.94 -7.13
N ALA A 118 -1.90 24.92 -6.84
CA ALA A 118 -1.13 26.11 -6.56
C ALA A 118 -1.01 27.03 -7.79
N ALA A 119 -0.99 26.46 -9.00
CA ALA A 119 -0.96 27.19 -10.26
C ALA A 119 -2.36 27.61 -10.79
N GLY A 120 -3.45 27.28 -10.07
CA GLY A 120 -4.82 27.53 -10.52
C GLY A 120 -5.37 26.56 -11.56
N GLY A 121 -4.64 25.49 -11.89
CA GLY A 121 -5.01 24.46 -12.85
C GLY A 121 -5.96 23.42 -12.27
N ILE A 122 -7.17 23.81 -11.88
CA ILE A 122 -8.14 22.98 -11.15
C ILE A 122 -8.46 21.67 -11.89
N VAL A 123 -8.66 21.72 -13.21
CA VAL A 123 -8.98 20.53 -14.01
C VAL A 123 -7.85 19.49 -13.95
N VAL A 124 -6.60 19.93 -14.08
CA VAL A 124 -5.43 19.03 -13.98
C VAL A 124 -5.33 18.43 -12.59
N ALA A 125 -5.54 19.25 -11.55
CA ALA A 125 -5.51 18.77 -10.16
C ALA A 125 -6.59 17.71 -9.92
N GLN A 126 -7.83 17.98 -10.30
CA GLN A 126 -8.94 17.05 -10.12
C GLN A 126 -8.76 15.76 -10.93
N THR A 127 -8.20 15.84 -12.14
CA THR A 127 -7.87 14.66 -12.94
C THR A 127 -6.83 13.80 -12.27
N ALA A 128 -5.74 14.38 -11.72
CA ALA A 128 -4.73 13.64 -10.99
C ALA A 128 -5.29 12.97 -9.73
N ILE A 129 -6.13 13.68 -8.96
CA ILE A 129 -6.85 13.13 -7.81
C ILE A 129 -7.81 12.00 -8.24
N GLY A 130 -8.49 12.15 -9.36
CA GLY A 130 -9.38 11.13 -9.93
C GLY A 130 -8.64 9.82 -10.24
N PHE A 131 -7.47 9.87 -10.86
CA PHE A 131 -6.64 8.68 -11.10
C PHE A 131 -6.18 8.02 -9.79
N ALA A 132 -5.74 8.81 -8.82
CA ALA A 132 -5.39 8.29 -7.49
C ALA A 132 -6.60 7.64 -6.79
N LEU A 133 -7.78 8.23 -6.92
CA LEU A 133 -9.02 7.70 -6.38
C LEU A 133 -9.41 6.37 -7.02
N VAL A 134 -9.34 6.25 -8.33
CA VAL A 134 -9.62 4.99 -9.04
C VAL A 134 -8.68 3.89 -8.55
N ALA A 135 -7.37 4.17 -8.45
CA ALA A 135 -6.41 3.21 -7.92
C ALA A 135 -6.71 2.80 -6.46
N ALA A 136 -7.10 3.76 -5.61
CA ALA A 136 -7.48 3.49 -4.22
C ALA A 136 -8.77 2.65 -4.13
N LEU A 137 -9.78 2.93 -4.95
CA LEU A 137 -11.03 2.16 -5.00
C LEU A 137 -10.82 0.73 -5.51
N LEU A 138 -9.98 0.52 -6.52
CA LEU A 138 -9.63 -0.81 -7.00
C LEU A 138 -9.03 -1.66 -5.87
N ASN A 139 -8.13 -1.08 -5.09
CA ASN A 139 -7.55 -1.80 -3.96
C ASN A 139 -8.55 -1.99 -2.81
N ALA A 140 -9.35 -0.99 -2.49
CA ALA A 140 -10.31 -1.03 -1.39
C ALA A 140 -11.42 -2.08 -1.62
N VAL A 141 -11.99 -2.12 -2.83
CA VAL A 141 -13.16 -2.94 -3.17
C VAL A 141 -12.75 -4.31 -3.70
N PHE A 142 -11.80 -4.34 -4.64
CA PHE A 142 -11.43 -5.56 -5.37
C PHE A 142 -10.14 -6.20 -4.86
N ARG A 143 -9.46 -5.60 -3.87
CA ARG A 143 -8.12 -6.02 -3.41
C ARG A 143 -7.08 -6.00 -4.53
N PHE A 144 -7.34 -5.25 -5.58
CA PHE A 144 -6.47 -5.11 -6.73
C PHE A 144 -5.61 -3.85 -6.58
N CYS A 145 -4.36 -4.04 -6.14
CA CYS A 145 -3.41 -2.95 -5.95
C CYS A 145 -2.67 -2.67 -7.28
N LEU A 146 -3.13 -1.66 -8.02
CA LEU A 146 -2.58 -1.28 -9.33
C LEU A 146 -1.08 -0.96 -9.24
N GLY A 147 -0.64 -0.23 -8.21
CA GLY A 147 0.78 0.05 -7.98
C GLY A 147 1.59 -1.20 -7.65
N CYS A 148 1.00 -2.19 -6.96
CA CYS A 148 1.66 -3.47 -6.68
C CYS A 148 1.88 -4.27 -7.97
N GLU A 149 0.90 -4.31 -8.86
CA GLU A 149 1.01 -4.96 -10.17
C GLU A 149 2.07 -4.30 -11.05
N MET A 150 2.10 -2.97 -11.07
CA MET A 150 3.14 -2.22 -11.78
C MET A 150 4.54 -2.58 -11.25
N TYR A 151 4.72 -2.66 -9.93
CA TYR A 151 5.98 -3.06 -9.32
C TYR A 151 6.41 -4.45 -9.78
N LEU A 152 5.50 -5.42 -9.77
CA LEU A 152 5.77 -6.79 -10.20
C LEU A 152 6.12 -6.87 -11.69
N LEU A 153 5.43 -6.10 -12.54
CA LEU A 153 5.75 -6.00 -13.97
C LEU A 153 7.16 -5.42 -14.20
N PHE A 154 7.52 -4.34 -13.52
CA PHE A 154 8.86 -3.77 -13.61
C PHE A 154 9.94 -4.76 -13.16
N ARG A 155 9.70 -5.48 -12.08
CA ARG A 155 10.64 -6.51 -11.63
C ARG A 155 10.81 -7.65 -12.63
N ARG A 156 9.73 -8.10 -13.26
CA ARG A 156 9.79 -9.14 -14.30
C ARG A 156 10.51 -8.66 -15.56
N ALA A 157 10.34 -7.39 -15.93
CA ALA A 157 10.99 -6.81 -17.10
C ALA A 157 12.51 -6.55 -16.88
N ALA A 158 12.95 -6.46 -15.62
CA ALA A 158 14.35 -6.20 -15.24
C ALA A 158 15.12 -7.47 -14.87
N ALA A 159 14.49 -8.65 -14.86
CA ALA A 159 15.10 -9.95 -14.58
C ALA A 159 15.44 -10.72 -15.84
#